data_cd33415d1b855cf1571abda0e5635c01
#
_entry.id   cd33415d1b855cf1571abda0e5635c01
#
_cell.length_a   1.000
_cell.length_b   1.000
_cell.length_c   1.000
_cell.angle_alpha   90.00
_cell.angle_beta   90.00
_cell.angle_gamma   90.00
#
_symmetry.space_group_name_H-M   'P 1'
#
loop_
_entity.id
_entity.type
_entity.pdbx_description
1 polymer ?
#
loop_
_entity_poly.entity_id
_entity_poly.type
_entity_poly.pdbx_seq_one_letter_code
_entity_poly.pdbx_strand_id
1 'polypeptide(L)'
;MPRKYIITDIDGVVLDWEEGFSVWMEHHGHQLVEGYQFKYNIGERYGMTYEAGSKLVKQFNESAAIGFLPPLRDAQYYVKVLHEKHQYKFVALTSLSLDPYAKELRTRNLKKLMGEAFEKVICLDTGADKDEDLEALSKIKKYAGAWWIEDKPANLLAGSKQGFKGILMEHGHNMHKKVDGYVAKNWEDIYQHVIAEDKGTVKYER
;
A
#
# COMPACT_ATOMS: atom_id res chain seq x y z
N MET A 1 16.87 -21.67 1.69
CA MET A 1 16.31 -21.13 0.41
C MET A 1 16.58 -19.64 0.36
N PRO A 2 16.81 -19.04 -0.81
CA PRO A 2 16.93 -17.59 -0.91
C PRO A 2 15.64 -16.94 -0.40
N ARG A 3 15.75 -15.81 0.31
CA ARG A 3 14.58 -15.06 0.79
C ARG A 3 13.81 -14.50 -0.39
N LYS A 4 12.49 -14.56 -0.32
CA LYS A 4 11.56 -13.98 -1.29
C LYS A 4 11.11 -12.62 -0.81
N TYR A 5 10.86 -11.70 -1.72
CA TYR A 5 10.50 -10.33 -1.37
C TYR A 5 9.16 -9.90 -1.97
N ILE A 6 8.45 -9.13 -1.18
CA ILE A 6 7.26 -8.38 -1.60
C ILE A 6 7.54 -6.91 -1.31
N ILE A 7 7.51 -6.07 -2.34
CA ILE A 7 7.49 -4.63 -2.20
C ILE A 7 6.01 -4.23 -2.18
N THR A 8 5.62 -3.36 -1.28
CA THR A 8 4.20 -3.01 -1.14
C THR A 8 4.02 -1.55 -0.76
N ASP A 9 2.98 -0.92 -1.31
CA ASP A 9 2.44 0.28 -0.68
C ASP A 9 1.86 -0.09 0.69
N ILE A 10 1.60 0.92 1.49
CA ILE A 10 1.10 0.72 2.85
C ILE A 10 -0.34 1.23 2.99
N ASP A 11 -0.58 2.48 2.61
CA ASP A 11 -1.87 3.13 2.77
C ASP A 11 -2.87 2.60 1.73
N GLY A 12 -3.99 2.02 2.18
CA GLY A 12 -4.94 1.35 1.29
C GLY A 12 -4.49 -0.03 0.80
N VAL A 13 -3.31 -0.53 1.22
CA VAL A 13 -2.83 -1.87 0.87
C VAL A 13 -2.63 -2.73 2.12
N VAL A 14 -1.85 -2.27 3.08
CA VAL A 14 -1.54 -3.00 4.33
C VAL A 14 -2.28 -2.40 5.52
N LEU A 15 -2.37 -1.08 5.57
CA LEU A 15 -3.04 -0.32 6.62
C LEU A 15 -4.27 0.39 6.06
N ASP A 16 -5.33 0.44 6.86
CA ASP A 16 -6.55 1.17 6.53
C ASP A 16 -6.38 2.66 6.84
N TRP A 17 -5.70 3.33 5.92
CA TRP A 17 -5.48 4.77 5.99
C TRP A 17 -6.81 5.54 5.89
N GLU A 18 -7.74 5.03 5.06
CA GLU A 18 -9.04 5.67 4.82
C GLU A 18 -9.86 5.73 6.10
N GLU A 19 -9.95 4.64 6.84
CA GLU A 19 -10.63 4.60 8.14
C GLU A 19 -9.96 5.55 9.14
N GLY A 20 -8.64 5.47 9.29
CA GLY A 20 -7.91 6.35 10.20
C GLY A 20 -8.06 7.84 9.86
N PHE A 21 -8.01 8.17 8.57
CA PHE A 21 -8.20 9.53 8.09
C PHE A 21 -9.64 10.01 8.30
N SER A 22 -10.65 9.17 8.04
CA SER A 22 -12.05 9.51 8.22
C SER A 22 -12.38 9.82 9.67
N VAL A 23 -11.90 9.01 10.61
CA VAL A 23 -12.05 9.27 12.04
C VAL A 23 -11.38 10.59 12.44
N TRP A 24 -10.16 10.84 11.93
CA TRP A 24 -9.45 12.09 12.20
C TRP A 24 -10.20 13.30 11.63
N MET A 25 -10.74 13.21 10.41
CA MET A 25 -11.52 14.26 9.76
C MET A 25 -12.82 14.56 10.51
N GLU A 26 -13.53 13.54 10.99
CA GLU A 26 -14.73 13.71 11.80
C GLU A 26 -14.45 14.49 13.09
N HIS A 27 -13.35 14.17 13.78
CA HIS A 27 -12.89 14.93 14.95
C HIS A 27 -12.51 16.38 14.64
N HIS A 28 -12.21 16.70 13.37
CA HIS A 28 -11.96 18.07 12.91
C HIS A 28 -13.19 18.75 12.29
N GLY A 29 -14.40 18.14 12.44
CA GLY A 29 -15.66 18.71 11.99
C GLY A 29 -15.95 18.54 10.50
N HIS A 30 -15.25 17.68 9.79
CA HIS A 30 -15.48 17.37 8.37
C HIS A 30 -16.29 16.09 8.22
N GLN A 31 -17.23 16.07 7.28
CA GLN A 31 -18.06 14.91 6.98
C GLN A 31 -17.92 14.49 5.52
N LEU A 32 -17.97 13.17 5.29
CA LEU A 32 -17.97 12.59 3.95
C LEU A 32 -19.22 12.96 3.18
N VAL A 33 -19.09 13.22 1.88
CA VAL A 33 -20.24 13.44 0.98
C VAL A 33 -20.74 12.11 0.42
N GLU A 34 -21.98 12.11 -0.10
CA GLU A 34 -22.54 10.93 -0.77
C GLU A 34 -21.67 10.47 -1.95
N GLY A 35 -21.48 9.17 -2.10
CA GLY A 35 -20.67 8.57 -3.16
C GLY A 35 -19.16 8.75 -3.00
N TYR A 36 -18.69 9.15 -1.82
CA TYR A 36 -17.25 9.35 -1.53
C TYR A 36 -16.38 8.12 -1.85
N GLN A 37 -16.90 6.92 -1.69
CA GLN A 37 -16.19 5.66 -1.87
C GLN A 37 -15.67 5.44 -3.31
N PHE A 38 -16.24 6.15 -4.29
CA PHE A 38 -15.82 6.10 -5.69
C PHE A 38 -14.89 7.24 -6.09
N LYS A 39 -14.58 8.15 -5.16
CA LYS A 39 -13.73 9.32 -5.39
C LYS A 39 -12.33 9.05 -4.87
N TYR A 40 -11.33 9.28 -5.71
CA TYR A 40 -9.92 9.21 -5.28
C TYR A 40 -9.49 10.49 -4.57
N ASN A 41 -9.93 11.64 -5.07
CA ASN A 41 -9.54 12.96 -4.56
C ASN A 41 -10.19 13.24 -3.20
N ILE A 42 -9.38 13.49 -2.18
CA ILE A 42 -9.85 13.78 -0.82
C ILE A 42 -10.72 15.05 -0.77
N GLY A 43 -10.36 16.10 -1.51
CA GLY A 43 -11.20 17.29 -1.60
C GLY A 43 -12.63 16.97 -2.04
N GLU A 44 -12.77 16.13 -3.09
CA GLU A 44 -14.09 15.71 -3.57
C GLU A 44 -14.85 14.84 -2.55
N ARG A 45 -14.14 14.03 -1.75
CA ARG A 45 -14.76 13.17 -0.72
C ARG A 45 -15.42 13.97 0.40
N TYR A 46 -14.89 15.16 0.69
CA TYR A 46 -15.35 16.04 1.78
C TYR A 46 -15.97 17.34 1.28
N GLY A 47 -16.24 17.48 -0.03
CA GLY A 47 -16.87 18.67 -0.60
C GLY A 47 -16.04 19.94 -0.51
N MET A 48 -14.72 19.81 -0.56
CA MET A 48 -13.75 20.92 -0.51
C MET A 48 -12.85 20.95 -1.74
N THR A 49 -12.00 22.00 -1.88
CA THR A 49 -11.05 22.09 -2.98
C THR A 49 -9.93 21.04 -2.85
N TYR A 50 -9.26 20.77 -3.97
CA TYR A 50 -8.09 19.86 -3.98
C TYR A 50 -7.00 20.31 -3.01
N GLU A 51 -6.69 21.61 -2.99
CA GLU A 51 -5.65 22.17 -2.13
C GLU A 51 -5.98 22.04 -0.64
N ALA A 52 -7.24 22.28 -0.28
CA ALA A 52 -7.71 22.09 1.09
C ALA A 52 -7.62 20.62 1.52
N GLY A 53 -8.06 19.70 0.66
CA GLY A 53 -7.95 18.26 0.91
C GLY A 53 -6.50 17.82 1.04
N SER A 54 -5.62 18.23 0.13
CA SER A 54 -4.19 17.90 0.16
C SER A 54 -3.49 18.41 1.43
N LYS A 55 -3.85 19.59 1.91
CA LYS A 55 -3.32 20.15 3.16
C LYS A 55 -3.73 19.29 4.37
N LEU A 56 -4.98 18.84 4.42
CA LEU A 56 -5.48 17.97 5.50
C LEU A 56 -4.82 16.59 5.46
N VAL A 57 -4.62 16.02 4.27
CA VAL A 57 -3.85 14.78 4.10
C VAL A 57 -2.45 14.91 4.67
N LYS A 58 -1.73 15.99 4.33
CA LYS A 58 -0.40 16.24 4.87
C LYS A 58 -0.41 16.39 6.40
N GLN A 59 -1.35 17.15 6.95
CA GLN A 59 -1.50 17.32 8.40
C GLN A 59 -1.75 15.99 9.11
N PHE A 60 -2.60 15.14 8.55
CA PHE A 60 -2.86 13.81 9.10
C PHE A 60 -1.62 12.93 9.04
N ASN A 61 -0.94 12.89 7.90
CA ASN A 61 0.27 12.08 7.69
C ASN A 61 1.43 12.47 8.61
N GLU A 62 1.45 13.72 9.08
CA GLU A 62 2.45 14.25 10.01
C GLU A 62 1.93 14.28 11.47
N SER A 63 0.71 13.81 11.72
CA SER A 63 0.12 13.73 13.07
C SER A 63 0.47 12.43 13.78
N ALA A 64 0.27 12.41 15.11
CA ALA A 64 0.43 11.20 15.90
C ALA A 64 -0.52 10.06 15.48
N ALA A 65 -1.68 10.39 14.87
CA ALA A 65 -2.68 9.42 14.45
C ALA A 65 -2.13 8.38 13.45
N ILE A 66 -1.14 8.77 12.63
CA ILE A 66 -0.54 7.89 11.63
C ILE A 66 0.15 6.64 12.22
N GLY A 67 0.51 6.70 13.51
CA GLY A 67 1.10 5.59 14.25
C GLY A 67 0.10 4.56 14.78
N PHE A 68 -1.20 4.74 14.53
CA PHE A 68 -2.28 3.93 15.11
C PHE A 68 -3.29 3.43 14.07
N LEU A 69 -2.92 3.44 12.80
CA LEU A 69 -3.80 2.92 11.75
C LEU A 69 -4.09 1.44 11.95
N PRO A 70 -5.34 0.99 11.77
CA PRO A 70 -5.67 -0.43 11.79
C PRO A 70 -5.13 -1.14 10.54
N PRO A 71 -5.00 -2.47 10.58
CA PRO A 71 -4.69 -3.24 9.38
C PRO A 71 -5.86 -3.17 8.39
N LEU A 72 -5.54 -3.11 7.09
CA LEU A 72 -6.57 -3.21 6.05
C LEU A 72 -7.13 -4.63 5.99
N ARG A 73 -8.43 -4.79 6.24
CA ARG A 73 -9.12 -6.09 6.13
C ARG A 73 -8.35 -7.22 6.84
N ASP A 74 -7.96 -8.25 6.10
CA ASP A 74 -7.23 -9.45 6.54
C ASP A 74 -5.69 -9.35 6.44
N ALA A 75 -5.16 -8.16 6.15
CA ALA A 75 -3.72 -7.92 5.94
C ALA A 75 -2.85 -8.45 7.09
N GLN A 76 -3.26 -8.22 8.34
CA GLN A 76 -2.47 -8.64 9.49
C GLN A 76 -2.22 -10.14 9.52
N TYR A 77 -3.22 -10.93 9.16
CA TYR A 77 -3.11 -12.38 9.14
C TYR A 77 -2.21 -12.87 8.00
N TYR A 78 -2.52 -12.47 6.76
CA TYR A 78 -1.84 -13.02 5.59
C TYR A 78 -0.40 -12.50 5.41
N VAL A 79 -0.10 -11.26 5.80
CA VAL A 79 1.29 -10.76 5.83
C VAL A 79 2.13 -11.59 6.79
N LYS A 80 1.61 -11.91 7.99
CA LYS A 80 2.30 -12.81 8.93
C LYS A 80 2.46 -14.22 8.39
N VAL A 81 1.43 -14.80 7.78
CA VAL A 81 1.50 -16.14 7.17
C VAL A 81 2.56 -16.18 6.06
N LEU A 82 2.58 -15.20 5.15
CA LEU A 82 3.61 -15.09 4.11
C LEU A 82 5.00 -14.98 4.71
N HIS A 83 5.16 -14.18 5.77
CA HIS A 83 6.44 -14.02 6.44
C HIS A 83 6.88 -15.29 7.19
N GLU A 84 6.06 -15.80 8.08
CA GLU A 84 6.43 -16.85 9.04
C GLU A 84 6.48 -18.25 8.39
N LYS A 85 5.50 -18.54 7.50
CA LYS A 85 5.40 -19.87 6.88
C LYS A 85 6.10 -19.98 5.53
N HIS A 86 6.14 -18.87 4.77
CA HIS A 86 6.68 -18.87 3.40
C HIS A 86 7.96 -18.05 3.24
N GLN A 87 8.50 -17.49 4.36
CA GLN A 87 9.78 -16.78 4.45
C GLN A 87 9.87 -15.53 3.57
N TYR A 88 8.73 -14.93 3.23
CA TYR A 88 8.71 -13.63 2.58
C TYR A 88 9.19 -12.52 3.50
N LYS A 89 9.94 -11.58 2.95
CA LYS A 89 10.26 -10.30 3.57
C LYS A 89 9.60 -9.18 2.80
N PHE A 90 9.13 -8.19 3.54
CA PHE A 90 8.41 -7.06 2.97
C PHE A 90 9.29 -5.81 2.97
N VAL A 91 9.15 -5.01 1.92
CA VAL A 91 9.70 -3.67 1.81
C VAL A 91 8.52 -2.73 1.60
N ALA A 92 8.31 -1.81 2.53
CA ALA A 92 7.31 -0.76 2.39
C ALA A 92 7.86 0.38 1.52
N LEU A 93 7.09 0.80 0.50
CA LEU A 93 7.33 2.00 -0.30
C LEU A 93 6.05 2.84 -0.30
N THR A 94 6.00 3.88 0.52
CA THR A 94 4.78 4.63 0.83
C THR A 94 4.98 6.14 0.70
N SER A 95 4.04 6.84 0.03
CA SER A 95 4.05 8.29 -0.15
C SER A 95 3.39 8.98 1.06
N LEU A 96 4.04 8.86 2.22
CA LEU A 96 3.55 9.31 3.51
C LEU A 96 3.92 10.78 3.82
N SER A 97 5.18 11.01 4.07
CA SER A 97 5.82 12.29 4.40
C SER A 97 7.33 12.08 4.53
N LEU A 98 8.11 13.13 4.31
CA LEU A 98 9.55 13.17 4.57
C LEU A 98 9.87 13.45 6.04
N ASP A 99 8.87 13.72 6.89
CA ASP A 99 9.06 13.90 8.34
C ASP A 99 9.59 12.58 8.96
N PRO A 100 10.80 12.63 9.60
CA PRO A 100 11.37 11.46 10.25
C PRO A 100 10.48 10.89 11.35
N TYR A 101 9.71 11.72 12.04
CA TYR A 101 8.79 11.28 13.09
C TYR A 101 7.61 10.50 12.51
N ALA A 102 7.02 10.96 11.40
CA ALA A 102 5.97 10.21 10.68
C ALA A 102 6.48 8.83 10.25
N LYS A 103 7.71 8.76 9.71
CA LYS A 103 8.36 7.49 9.36
C LYS A 103 8.55 6.58 10.57
N GLU A 104 8.96 7.12 11.71
CA GLU A 104 9.13 6.35 12.95
C GLU A 104 7.79 5.78 13.41
N LEU A 105 6.74 6.59 13.44
CA LEU A 105 5.39 6.17 13.81
C LEU A 105 4.86 5.07 12.88
N ARG A 106 5.03 5.21 11.57
CA ARG A 106 4.67 4.21 10.57
C ARG A 106 5.43 2.89 10.81
N THR A 107 6.73 2.97 11.05
CA THR A 107 7.56 1.80 11.30
C THR A 107 7.11 1.07 12.57
N ARG A 108 6.83 1.80 13.65
CA ARG A 108 6.30 1.23 14.90
C ARG A 108 4.93 0.58 14.71
N ASN A 109 4.03 1.23 13.94
CA ASN A 109 2.71 0.67 13.67
C ASN A 109 2.82 -0.65 12.90
N LEU A 110 3.59 -0.68 11.81
CA LEU A 110 3.85 -1.91 11.06
C LEU A 110 4.47 -3.01 11.93
N LYS A 111 5.46 -2.68 12.76
CA LYS A 111 6.08 -3.65 13.67
C LYS A 111 5.09 -4.20 14.69
N LYS A 112 4.26 -3.35 15.27
CA LYS A 112 3.21 -3.76 16.24
C LYS A 112 2.22 -4.74 15.62
N LEU A 113 1.78 -4.49 14.38
CA LEU A 113 0.75 -5.28 13.72
C LEU A 113 1.31 -6.52 13.00
N MET A 114 2.45 -6.39 12.33
CA MET A 114 3.01 -7.38 11.41
C MET A 114 4.28 -8.08 11.96
N GLY A 115 4.74 -7.74 13.16
CA GLY A 115 5.98 -8.28 13.73
C GLY A 115 7.21 -7.90 12.91
N GLU A 116 8.07 -8.87 12.62
CA GLU A 116 9.34 -8.68 11.89
C GLU A 116 9.19 -8.91 10.36
N ALA A 117 7.97 -8.84 9.82
CA ALA A 117 7.73 -9.06 8.40
C ALA A 117 8.43 -8.00 7.52
N PHE A 118 8.41 -6.74 7.95
CA PHE A 118 8.99 -5.63 7.20
C PHE A 118 10.49 -5.47 7.48
N GLU A 119 11.31 -5.65 6.45
CA GLU A 119 12.76 -5.44 6.51
C GLU A 119 13.12 -3.95 6.40
N LYS A 120 12.36 -3.19 5.62
CA LYS A 120 12.63 -1.77 5.34
C LYS A 120 11.33 -1.00 5.14
N VAL A 121 11.31 0.26 5.60
CA VAL A 121 10.26 1.24 5.34
C VAL A 121 10.89 2.44 4.63
N ILE A 122 10.45 2.68 3.40
CA ILE A 122 10.83 3.81 2.55
C ILE A 122 9.63 4.75 2.51
N CYS A 123 9.81 5.96 3.04
CA CYS A 123 8.79 7.00 3.00
C CYS A 123 9.21 8.06 1.99
N LEU A 124 8.29 8.40 1.10
CA LEU A 124 8.37 9.52 0.15
C LEU A 124 7.53 10.67 0.67
N ASP A 125 7.64 11.83 0.04
CA ASP A 125 6.77 12.96 0.38
C ASP A 125 5.31 12.64 0.08
N THR A 126 4.40 13.35 0.76
CA THR A 126 2.95 13.15 0.61
C THR A 126 2.54 13.30 -0.85
N GLY A 127 1.97 12.25 -1.41
CA GLY A 127 1.50 12.23 -2.80
C GLY A 127 2.59 12.10 -3.87
N ALA A 128 3.86 11.90 -3.49
CA ALA A 128 4.95 11.70 -4.45
C ALA A 128 4.74 10.45 -5.31
N ASP A 129 5.16 10.52 -6.56
CA ASP A 129 5.24 9.36 -7.45
C ASP A 129 6.37 8.42 -7.02
N LYS A 130 6.27 7.15 -7.40
CA LYS A 130 7.17 6.07 -6.93
C LYS A 130 8.15 5.58 -7.99
N ASP A 131 8.16 6.19 -9.19
CA ASP A 131 8.90 5.71 -10.36
C ASP A 131 10.40 5.57 -10.10
N GLU A 132 11.04 6.61 -9.54
CA GLU A 132 12.49 6.64 -9.28
C GLU A 132 12.89 5.61 -8.21
N ASP A 133 12.11 5.47 -7.15
CA ASP A 133 12.37 4.52 -6.08
C ASP A 133 12.16 3.07 -6.55
N LEU A 134 11.14 2.80 -7.36
CA LEU A 134 10.91 1.50 -7.97
C LEU A 134 12.06 1.14 -8.93
N GLU A 135 12.54 2.10 -9.74
CA GLU A 135 13.71 1.92 -10.57
C GLU A 135 14.96 1.62 -9.73
N ALA A 136 15.18 2.37 -8.65
CA ALA A 136 16.31 2.13 -7.75
C ALA A 136 16.23 0.74 -7.08
N LEU A 137 15.03 0.32 -6.64
CA LEU A 137 14.82 -1.00 -6.05
C LEU A 137 15.04 -2.14 -7.07
N SER A 138 14.65 -1.95 -8.33
CA SER A 138 14.82 -2.97 -9.39
C SER A 138 16.29 -3.31 -9.67
N LYS A 139 17.19 -2.35 -9.45
CA LYS A 139 18.65 -2.52 -9.60
C LYS A 139 19.27 -3.36 -8.47
N ILE A 140 18.54 -3.60 -7.39
CA ILE A 140 19.02 -4.39 -6.25
C ILE A 140 18.70 -5.87 -6.51
N LYS A 141 19.73 -6.68 -6.74
CA LYS A 141 19.62 -8.11 -7.14
C LYS A 141 18.61 -8.91 -6.30
N LYS A 142 18.54 -8.68 -4.99
CA LYS A 142 17.61 -9.44 -4.11
C LYS A 142 16.14 -9.14 -4.34
N TYR A 143 15.80 -8.01 -5.00
CA TYR A 143 14.44 -7.60 -5.31
C TYR A 143 14.04 -7.88 -6.77
N ALA A 144 14.96 -8.38 -7.59
CA ALA A 144 14.67 -8.69 -8.99
C ALA A 144 13.49 -9.67 -9.11
N GLY A 145 12.44 -9.28 -9.84
CA GLY A 145 11.21 -10.07 -10.02
C GLY A 145 10.36 -10.22 -8.75
N ALA A 146 10.56 -9.36 -7.74
CA ALA A 146 9.71 -9.32 -6.56
C ALA A 146 8.26 -8.93 -6.92
N TRP A 147 7.32 -9.27 -6.04
CA TRP A 147 5.96 -8.76 -6.13
C TRP A 147 5.92 -7.27 -5.79
N TRP A 148 5.06 -6.52 -6.48
CA TRP A 148 4.73 -5.14 -6.20
C TRP A 148 3.23 -5.01 -5.99
N ILE A 149 2.79 -4.66 -4.77
CA ILE A 149 1.39 -4.55 -4.39
C ILE A 149 1.04 -3.08 -4.18
N GLU A 150 0.01 -2.61 -4.86
CA GLU A 150 -0.35 -1.18 -4.94
C GLU A 150 -1.87 -1.04 -5.17
N ASP A 151 -2.48 0.07 -4.73
CA ASP A 151 -3.88 0.39 -5.00
C ASP A 151 -4.05 1.47 -6.09
N LYS A 152 -2.99 2.22 -6.42
CA LYS A 152 -2.99 3.25 -7.48
C LYS A 152 -2.50 2.65 -8.82
N PRO A 153 -3.37 2.55 -9.86
CA PRO A 153 -3.01 1.93 -11.13
C PRO A 153 -1.75 2.50 -11.81
N ALA A 154 -1.52 3.83 -11.67
CA ALA A 154 -0.33 4.47 -12.23
C ALA A 154 0.96 3.96 -11.57
N ASN A 155 0.98 3.82 -10.24
CA ASN A 155 2.13 3.29 -9.51
C ASN A 155 2.33 1.79 -9.76
N LEU A 156 1.22 1.04 -9.95
CA LEU A 156 1.30 -0.37 -10.36
C LEU A 156 2.04 -0.50 -11.69
N LEU A 157 1.65 0.31 -12.68
CA LEU A 157 2.28 0.34 -14.00
C LEU A 157 3.76 0.74 -13.91
N ALA A 158 4.10 1.72 -13.04
CA ALA A 158 5.49 2.11 -12.81
C ALA A 158 6.35 0.93 -12.35
N GLY A 159 5.85 0.13 -11.40
CA GLY A 159 6.54 -1.08 -10.95
C GLY A 159 6.65 -2.17 -12.02
N SER A 160 5.59 -2.39 -12.78
CA SER A 160 5.59 -3.37 -13.89
C SER A 160 6.64 -3.04 -14.95
N LYS A 161 6.82 -1.76 -15.29
CA LYS A 161 7.89 -1.28 -16.20
C LYS A 161 9.31 -1.59 -15.69
N GLN A 162 9.47 -1.74 -14.39
CA GLN A 162 10.75 -2.10 -13.76
C GLN A 162 10.92 -3.62 -13.59
N GLY A 163 9.99 -4.43 -14.11
CA GLY A 163 10.05 -5.89 -14.04
C GLY A 163 9.56 -6.49 -12.73
N PHE A 164 8.86 -5.73 -11.90
CA PHE A 164 8.15 -6.26 -10.74
C PHE A 164 6.82 -6.91 -11.17
N LYS A 165 6.39 -7.92 -10.41
CA LYS A 165 5.12 -8.60 -10.61
C LYS A 165 4.00 -7.83 -9.93
N GLY A 166 3.15 -7.17 -10.71
CA GLY A 166 2.12 -6.26 -10.19
C GLY A 166 0.90 -6.98 -9.64
N ILE A 167 0.42 -6.56 -8.46
CA ILE A 167 -0.88 -6.91 -7.90
C ILE A 167 -1.59 -5.60 -7.51
N LEU A 168 -2.80 -5.38 -8.05
CA LEU A 168 -3.64 -4.27 -7.66
C LEU A 168 -4.53 -4.68 -6.49
N MET A 169 -4.48 -3.92 -5.39
CA MET A 169 -5.50 -4.01 -4.34
C MET A 169 -6.75 -3.25 -4.77
N GLU A 170 -7.88 -3.95 -4.89
CA GLU A 170 -9.14 -3.36 -5.35
C GLU A 170 -9.80 -2.49 -4.26
N HIS A 171 -10.19 -1.28 -4.69
CA HIS A 171 -11.01 -0.32 -3.95
C HIS A 171 -12.09 0.28 -4.85
N GLY A 172 -13.10 0.92 -4.26
CA GLY A 172 -14.19 1.57 -5.01
C GLY A 172 -13.69 2.55 -6.09
N HIS A 173 -12.61 3.28 -5.81
CA HIS A 173 -12.06 4.28 -6.72
C HIS A 173 -11.25 3.70 -7.89
N ASN A 174 -10.84 2.43 -7.83
CA ASN A 174 -10.03 1.78 -8.87
C ASN A 174 -10.70 0.55 -9.53
N MET A 175 -11.84 0.07 -9.02
CA MET A 175 -12.51 -1.18 -9.45
C MET A 175 -12.87 -1.27 -10.93
N HIS A 176 -12.92 -0.14 -11.65
CA HIS A 176 -13.24 -0.10 -13.08
C HIS A 176 -11.98 0.14 -13.95
N LYS A 177 -10.80 0.20 -13.36
CA LYS A 177 -9.55 0.44 -14.07
C LYS A 177 -8.99 -0.87 -14.61
N LYS A 178 -8.75 -0.91 -15.92
CA LYS A 178 -7.99 -2.00 -16.53
C LYS A 178 -6.51 -1.83 -16.18
N VAL A 179 -5.90 -2.87 -15.64
CA VAL A 179 -4.48 -2.92 -15.30
C VAL A 179 -3.85 -4.17 -15.90
N ASP A 180 -2.56 -4.08 -16.19
CA ASP A 180 -1.74 -5.23 -16.52
C ASP A 180 -1.17 -5.81 -15.22
N GLY A 181 -1.85 -6.83 -14.69
CA GLY A 181 -1.53 -7.45 -13.40
C GLY A 181 -2.73 -8.16 -12.78
N TYR A 182 -2.48 -8.86 -11.69
CA TYR A 182 -3.51 -9.51 -10.91
C TYR A 182 -4.28 -8.47 -10.06
N VAL A 183 -5.61 -8.60 -9.99
CA VAL A 183 -6.48 -7.76 -9.15
C VAL A 183 -6.95 -8.59 -7.96
N ALA A 184 -6.66 -8.11 -6.77
CA ALA A 184 -6.98 -8.76 -5.51
C ALA A 184 -7.97 -7.91 -4.71
N LYS A 185 -8.99 -8.53 -4.11
CA LYS A 185 -9.97 -7.85 -3.25
C LYS A 185 -9.52 -7.75 -1.79
N ASN A 186 -8.59 -8.60 -1.40
CA ASN A 186 -8.08 -8.72 -0.03
C ASN A 186 -6.73 -9.42 -0.02
N TRP A 187 -6.14 -9.59 1.16
CA TRP A 187 -4.86 -10.28 1.30
C TRP A 187 -4.95 -11.79 1.14
N GLU A 188 -6.12 -12.39 1.30
CA GLU A 188 -6.34 -13.81 0.97
C GLU A 188 -6.12 -14.06 -0.52
N ASP A 189 -6.70 -13.23 -1.39
CA ASP A 189 -6.51 -13.33 -2.84
C ASP A 189 -5.02 -13.18 -3.22
N ILE A 190 -4.33 -12.19 -2.59
CA ILE A 190 -2.88 -11.99 -2.79
C ILE A 190 -2.11 -13.25 -2.37
N TYR A 191 -2.40 -13.77 -1.19
CA TYR A 191 -1.75 -14.98 -0.66
C TYR A 191 -1.93 -16.17 -1.61
N GLN A 192 -3.15 -16.44 -2.02
CA GLN A 192 -3.45 -17.55 -2.93
C GLN A 192 -2.71 -17.41 -4.26
N HIS A 193 -2.71 -16.21 -4.85
CA HIS A 193 -2.03 -15.94 -6.10
C HIS A 193 -0.50 -16.10 -5.99
N VAL A 194 0.12 -15.50 -4.97
CA VAL A 194 1.56 -15.57 -4.72
C VAL A 194 2.02 -17.00 -4.49
N ILE A 195 1.29 -17.78 -3.69
CA ILE A 195 1.65 -19.18 -3.38
C ILE A 195 1.40 -20.11 -4.57
N ALA A 196 0.36 -19.86 -5.35
CA ALA A 196 0.10 -20.65 -6.57
C ALA A 196 1.22 -20.46 -7.60
N GLU A 197 1.73 -19.24 -7.76
CA GLU A 197 2.87 -18.98 -8.65
C GLU A 197 4.15 -19.62 -8.12
N ASP A 198 4.42 -19.55 -6.84
CA ASP A 198 5.57 -20.22 -6.21
C ASP A 198 5.58 -21.73 -6.46
N LYS A 199 4.42 -22.35 -6.57
CA LYS A 199 4.26 -23.78 -6.87
C LYS A 199 4.25 -24.08 -8.36
N GLY A 200 4.34 -23.06 -9.23
CA GLY A 200 4.26 -23.24 -10.68
C GLY A 200 2.88 -23.68 -11.19
N THR A 201 1.83 -23.43 -10.41
CA THR A 201 0.45 -23.85 -10.74
C THR A 201 -0.35 -22.77 -11.46
N VAL A 202 0.15 -21.54 -11.56
CA VAL A 202 -0.49 -20.47 -12.33
C VAL A 202 -0.13 -20.66 -13.82
N LYS A 203 -1.12 -20.99 -14.64
CA LYS A 203 -1.01 -20.87 -16.10
C LYS A 203 -1.49 -19.47 -16.47
N TYR A 204 -0.58 -18.60 -16.91
CA TYR A 204 -0.97 -17.38 -17.57
C TYR A 204 -1.58 -17.76 -18.93
N GLU A 205 -2.87 -17.53 -19.13
CA GLU A 205 -3.42 -17.48 -20.48
C GLU A 205 -2.82 -16.25 -21.17
N ARG A 206 -2.02 -16.51 -22.20
CA ARG A 206 -1.36 -15.48 -23.03
C ARG A 206 -2.35 -14.91 -24.04
#